data_d0d851e4d8272c56a3f6b60ff66a394e
#
_entry.id   d0d851e4d8272c56a3f6b60ff66a394e
#
_cell.length_a   1.000
_cell.length_b   1.000
_cell.length_c   1.000
_cell.angle_alpha   90.00
_cell.angle_beta   90.00
_cell.angle_gamma   90.00
#
_symmetry.space_group_name_H-M   'P 1'
#
loop_
_entity.id
_entity.type
_entity.pdbx_description
1 polymer ?
#
loop_
_entity_poly.entity_id
_entity_poly.type
_entity_poly.pdbx_seq_one_letter_code
_entity_poly.pdbx_strand_id
1 'polypeptide(L)'
;MNKILVRILLLPCLCLLAACSSSPGYFQAAEPSSPDKGLVYLYRPEAPNPGLQPLRFSYPVVLVDGRSVGVLEFNKYFPVELAAGKHSIQVTGLVAPAKDWEVADINQQFSLAAGEVKYLKLDVQFRLDDMGIGDSSAKYSTFLTPMNRASAIGEIRNTSQRSF
;
A
#
# COMPACT_ATOMS: atom_id res chain seq x y z
N MET A 1 14.87 57.08 -18.41
CA MET A 1 14.91 55.68 -17.98
C MET A 1 14.08 54.90 -18.98
N ASN A 2 14.73 54.11 -19.81
CA ASN A 2 14.16 53.57 -21.03
C ASN A 2 13.10 52.48 -20.76
N LYS A 3 11.90 52.64 -21.34
CA LYS A 3 10.77 51.67 -21.26
C LYS A 3 11.16 50.26 -21.75
N ILE A 4 12.22 50.17 -22.53
CA ILE A 4 12.80 48.93 -23.06
C ILE A 4 13.54 48.14 -21.97
N LEU A 5 14.28 48.81 -21.09
CA LEU A 5 15.02 48.17 -19.98
C LEU A 5 14.06 47.54 -18.95
N VAL A 6 12.93 48.18 -18.67
CA VAL A 6 11.90 47.67 -17.75
C VAL A 6 11.22 46.42 -18.32
N ARG A 7 11.01 46.37 -19.65
CA ARG A 7 10.42 45.19 -20.30
C ARG A 7 11.37 43.97 -20.36
N ILE A 8 12.66 44.19 -20.45
CA ILE A 8 13.66 43.12 -20.44
C ILE A 8 13.86 42.54 -19.05
N LEU A 9 13.66 43.34 -18.00
CA LEU A 9 13.77 42.86 -16.60
C LEU A 9 12.51 42.10 -16.12
N LEU A 10 11.35 42.35 -16.71
CA LEU A 10 10.08 41.70 -16.32
C LEU A 10 9.91 40.32 -16.97
N LEU A 11 10.56 40.04 -18.07
CA LEU A 11 10.44 38.76 -18.78
C LEU A 11 11.03 37.55 -18.02
N PRO A 12 12.22 37.64 -17.38
CA PRO A 12 12.79 36.50 -16.63
C PRO A 12 12.03 36.24 -15.32
N CYS A 13 11.33 37.23 -14.75
CA CYS A 13 10.60 37.04 -13.50
C CYS A 13 9.31 36.21 -13.68
N LEU A 14 8.71 36.22 -14.88
CA LEU A 14 7.50 35.47 -15.18
C LEU A 14 7.78 33.97 -15.40
N CYS A 15 8.99 33.60 -15.79
CA CYS A 15 9.38 32.19 -15.98
C CYS A 15 9.68 31.45 -14.70
N LEU A 16 9.91 32.14 -13.57
CA LEU A 16 10.21 31.53 -12.27
C LEU A 16 8.95 31.06 -11.50
N LEU A 17 7.74 31.45 -11.93
CA LEU A 17 6.49 31.06 -11.29
C LEU A 17 5.94 29.72 -11.80
N ALA A 18 6.50 29.15 -12.85
CA ALA A 18 6.06 27.88 -13.44
C ALA A 18 6.74 26.63 -12.82
N ALA A 19 7.69 26.80 -11.88
CA ALA A 19 8.54 25.72 -11.39
C ALA A 19 8.07 25.02 -10.11
N CYS A 20 6.89 25.32 -9.58
CA CYS A 20 6.42 24.75 -8.31
C CYS A 20 4.99 24.24 -8.39
N SER A 21 4.75 23.16 -9.17
CA SER A 21 3.53 22.37 -8.96
C SER A 21 3.70 20.92 -9.39
N SER A 22 4.73 20.25 -8.90
CA SER A 22 4.69 18.81 -8.75
C SER A 22 4.25 18.49 -7.31
N SER A 23 3.01 18.79 -6.98
CA SER A 23 2.37 18.10 -5.87
C SER A 23 2.46 16.62 -6.18
N PRO A 24 2.94 15.75 -5.26
CA PRO A 24 2.87 14.33 -5.49
C PRO A 24 1.41 14.01 -5.81
N GLY A 25 1.19 13.42 -7.01
CA GLY A 25 -0.16 13.16 -7.50
C GLY A 25 -0.93 12.39 -6.43
N TYR A 26 -2.09 12.89 -6.05
CA TYR A 26 -2.98 12.16 -5.15
C TYR A 26 -3.22 10.77 -5.72
N PHE A 27 -3.10 9.75 -4.87
CA PHE A 27 -3.47 8.39 -5.25
C PHE A 27 -4.87 8.38 -5.86
N GLN A 28 -4.96 7.89 -7.06
CA GLN A 28 -6.21 7.62 -7.76
C GLN A 28 -6.23 6.13 -8.08
N ALA A 29 -7.28 5.44 -7.65
CA ALA A 29 -7.45 4.05 -8.02
C ALA A 29 -7.65 3.94 -9.52
N ALA A 30 -6.89 3.07 -10.16
CA ALA A 30 -7.10 2.73 -11.56
C ALA A 30 -8.41 1.95 -11.72
N GLU A 31 -8.91 1.93 -12.94
CA GLU A 31 -9.99 1.03 -13.35
C GLU A 31 -9.40 -0.29 -13.87
N PRO A 32 -10.13 -1.41 -13.75
CA PRO A 32 -9.72 -2.67 -14.38
C PRO A 32 -9.51 -2.50 -15.89
N SER A 33 -8.54 -3.23 -16.46
CA SER A 33 -8.18 -3.13 -17.88
C SER A 33 -9.25 -3.69 -18.83
N SER A 34 -10.19 -4.49 -18.30
CA SER A 34 -11.31 -5.05 -19.07
C SER A 34 -12.55 -5.24 -18.17
N PRO A 35 -13.76 -5.25 -18.75
CA PRO A 35 -15.01 -5.28 -18.00
C PRO A 35 -15.28 -6.59 -17.28
N ASP A 36 -14.58 -7.68 -17.59
CA ASP A 36 -14.68 -9.00 -16.97
C ASP A 36 -13.71 -9.18 -15.79
N LYS A 37 -12.87 -8.19 -15.55
CA LYS A 37 -11.90 -8.19 -14.46
C LYS A 37 -12.27 -7.24 -13.33
N GLY A 38 -11.64 -7.42 -12.20
CA GLY A 38 -11.63 -6.49 -11.09
C GLY A 38 -10.19 -6.19 -10.63
N LEU A 39 -10.04 -5.21 -9.77
CA LEU A 39 -8.75 -4.76 -9.26
C LEU A 39 -8.72 -4.87 -7.73
N VAL A 40 -7.67 -5.46 -7.20
CA VAL A 40 -7.45 -5.57 -5.76
C VAL A 40 -6.21 -4.76 -5.38
N TYR A 41 -6.39 -3.73 -4.58
CA TYR A 41 -5.27 -3.02 -3.96
C TYR A 41 -4.87 -3.71 -2.67
N LEU A 42 -3.65 -4.21 -2.64
CA LEU A 42 -3.00 -4.74 -1.44
C LEU A 42 -2.11 -3.63 -0.87
N TYR A 43 -2.28 -3.29 0.41
CA TYR A 43 -1.50 -2.22 1.00
C TYR A 43 -1.22 -2.46 2.49
N ARG A 44 -0.10 -1.91 2.93
CA ARG A 44 0.36 -1.94 4.31
C ARG A 44 0.81 -0.53 4.70
N PRO A 45 -0.07 0.28 5.33
CA PRO A 45 0.27 1.64 5.74
C PRO A 45 1.17 1.63 6.98
N GLU A 46 1.68 2.80 7.32
CA GLU A 46 2.28 3.04 8.63
C GLU A 46 1.24 2.86 9.74
N ALA A 47 1.68 2.37 10.89
CA ALA A 47 0.80 2.36 12.06
C ALA A 47 0.51 3.80 12.52
N PRO A 48 -0.66 4.05 13.11
CA PRO A 48 -1.06 5.40 13.57
C PRO A 48 -0.09 6.01 14.58
N ASN A 49 0.60 5.17 15.36
CA ASN A 49 1.61 5.61 16.30
C ASN A 49 3.01 5.56 15.66
N PRO A 50 3.64 6.70 15.33
CA PRO A 50 4.94 6.73 14.66
C PRO A 50 6.08 6.10 15.48
N GLY A 51 5.95 6.03 16.80
CA GLY A 51 6.93 5.36 17.69
C GLY A 51 6.86 3.83 17.67
N LEU A 52 5.77 3.26 17.15
CA LEU A 52 5.52 1.81 17.13
C LEU A 52 5.19 1.36 15.70
N GLN A 53 6.22 0.96 14.97
CA GLN A 53 6.09 0.44 13.60
C GLN A 53 6.43 -1.06 13.57
N PRO A 54 5.48 -1.94 13.95
CA PRO A 54 5.74 -3.37 14.08
C PRO A 54 6.13 -3.99 12.74
N LEU A 55 7.12 -4.87 12.76
CA LEU A 55 7.63 -5.61 11.59
C LEU A 55 8.01 -4.71 10.40
N ARG A 56 8.51 -3.49 10.67
CA ARG A 56 8.85 -2.49 9.64
C ARG A 56 9.83 -3.01 8.58
N PHE A 57 10.73 -3.91 8.96
CA PHE A 57 11.76 -4.46 8.08
C PHE A 57 11.48 -5.88 7.64
N SER A 58 10.30 -6.42 8.00
CA SER A 58 9.89 -7.78 7.69
C SER A 58 8.76 -7.74 6.66
N TYR A 59 8.89 -8.50 5.58
CA TYR A 59 7.99 -8.41 4.43
C TYR A 59 7.44 -9.78 4.03
N PRO A 60 6.11 -10.00 4.05
CA PRO A 60 5.53 -11.23 3.56
C PRO A 60 5.42 -11.25 2.03
N VAL A 61 5.36 -12.45 1.49
CA VAL A 61 4.87 -12.69 0.14
C VAL A 61 3.35 -12.82 0.18
N VAL A 62 2.69 -12.26 -0.83
CA VAL A 62 1.26 -12.46 -1.06
C VAL A 62 1.08 -13.39 -2.25
N LEU A 63 0.29 -14.45 -2.03
CA LEU A 63 -0.16 -15.35 -3.09
C LEU A 63 -1.66 -15.17 -3.31
N VAL A 64 -2.08 -15.17 -4.58
CA VAL A 64 -3.48 -15.24 -4.98
C VAL A 64 -3.64 -16.48 -5.83
N ASP A 65 -4.59 -17.34 -5.48
CA ASP A 65 -4.82 -18.64 -6.13
C ASP A 65 -3.54 -19.48 -6.26
N GLY A 66 -2.71 -19.46 -5.20
CA GLY A 66 -1.44 -20.17 -5.13
C GLY A 66 -0.29 -19.58 -5.95
N ARG A 67 -0.48 -18.42 -6.59
CA ARG A 67 0.56 -17.73 -7.38
C ARG A 67 1.03 -16.49 -6.65
N SER A 68 2.34 -16.29 -6.56
CA SER A 68 2.91 -15.06 -5.97
C SER A 68 2.55 -13.84 -6.83
N VAL A 69 1.92 -12.86 -6.19
CA VAL A 69 1.56 -11.58 -6.81
C VAL A 69 2.44 -10.43 -6.34
N GLY A 70 3.27 -10.65 -5.32
CA GLY A 70 4.25 -9.68 -4.87
C GLY A 70 4.62 -9.82 -3.40
N VAL A 71 5.55 -8.99 -2.97
CA VAL A 71 5.94 -8.82 -1.56
C VAL A 71 5.26 -7.56 -1.03
N LEU A 72 4.61 -7.66 0.13
CA LEU A 72 3.93 -6.52 0.74
C LEU A 72 4.85 -5.82 1.74
N GLU A 73 5.61 -4.87 1.23
CA GLU A 73 6.55 -4.08 2.02
C GLU A 73 5.84 -3.07 2.93
N PHE A 74 6.54 -2.64 3.96
CA PHE A 74 6.07 -1.58 4.86
C PHE A 74 5.90 -0.26 4.12
N ASN A 75 4.79 0.42 4.40
CA ASN A 75 4.39 1.69 3.78
C ASN A 75 4.32 1.65 2.25
N LYS A 76 3.87 0.49 1.71
CA LYS A 76 3.74 0.25 0.27
C LYS A 76 2.35 -0.26 -0.09
N TYR A 77 2.00 -0.08 -1.37
CA TYR A 77 0.85 -0.70 -1.98
C TYR A 77 1.18 -1.21 -3.38
N PHE A 78 0.40 -2.15 -3.87
CA PHE A 78 0.39 -2.54 -5.27
C PHE A 78 -0.99 -3.06 -5.69
N PRO A 79 -1.40 -2.81 -6.95
CA PRO A 79 -2.62 -3.38 -7.52
C PRO A 79 -2.37 -4.79 -8.06
N VAL A 80 -3.41 -5.63 -7.97
CA VAL A 80 -3.47 -6.95 -8.62
C VAL A 80 -4.76 -7.04 -9.40
N GLU A 81 -4.66 -7.25 -10.70
CA GLU A 81 -5.84 -7.45 -11.56
C GLU A 81 -6.17 -8.93 -11.65
N LEU A 82 -7.45 -9.27 -11.43
CA LEU A 82 -7.96 -10.63 -11.41
C LEU A 82 -9.24 -10.73 -12.24
N ALA A 83 -9.56 -11.91 -12.73
CA ALA A 83 -10.88 -12.17 -13.29
C ALA A 83 -11.97 -12.00 -12.22
N ALA A 84 -13.20 -11.72 -12.62
CA ALA A 84 -14.32 -11.77 -11.67
C ALA A 84 -14.53 -13.19 -11.17
N GLY A 85 -14.77 -13.36 -9.86
CA GLY A 85 -14.96 -14.68 -9.27
C GLY A 85 -14.58 -14.78 -7.81
N LYS A 86 -14.43 -16.03 -7.35
CA LYS A 86 -13.91 -16.34 -6.01
C LYS A 86 -12.42 -16.59 -6.08
N HIS A 87 -11.68 -16.02 -5.16
CA HIS A 87 -10.23 -16.12 -5.07
C HIS A 87 -9.80 -16.51 -3.67
N SER A 88 -8.68 -17.21 -3.58
CA SER A 88 -7.95 -17.44 -2.33
C SER A 88 -6.79 -16.46 -2.24
N ILE A 89 -6.51 -15.96 -1.04
CA ILE A 89 -5.34 -15.15 -0.76
C ILE A 89 -4.60 -15.69 0.44
N GLN A 90 -3.27 -15.77 0.32
CA GLN A 90 -2.38 -16.15 1.40
C GLN A 90 -1.31 -15.06 1.57
N VAL A 91 -1.06 -14.68 2.82
CA VAL A 91 0.06 -13.81 3.21
C VAL A 91 1.01 -14.66 4.06
N THR A 92 2.24 -14.86 3.58
CA THR A 92 3.15 -15.85 4.19
C THR A 92 4.60 -15.40 4.20
N GLY A 93 5.35 -15.89 5.19
CA GLY A 93 6.82 -15.78 5.25
C GLY A 93 7.56 -16.99 4.68
N LEU A 94 6.84 -18.06 4.29
CA LEU A 94 7.42 -19.35 3.95
C LEU A 94 7.90 -19.46 2.50
N VAL A 95 7.59 -18.47 1.67
CA VAL A 95 7.89 -18.47 0.24
C VAL A 95 8.86 -17.33 -0.09
N ALA A 96 9.93 -17.64 -0.84
CA ALA A 96 10.82 -16.60 -1.35
C ALA A 96 10.07 -15.65 -2.33
N PRO A 97 10.30 -14.35 -2.32
CA PRO A 97 11.34 -13.61 -1.58
C PRO A 97 10.84 -12.92 -0.28
N ALA A 98 10.04 -13.60 0.55
CA ALA A 98 9.69 -13.07 1.87
C ALA A 98 10.96 -12.73 2.68
N LYS A 99 10.86 -11.73 3.55
CA LYS A 99 11.98 -11.28 4.36
C LYS A 99 11.55 -11.19 5.83
N ASP A 100 12.21 -11.99 6.68
CA ASP A 100 12.09 -11.94 8.15
C ASP A 100 10.64 -11.90 8.67
N TRP A 101 9.72 -12.56 7.96
CA TRP A 101 8.31 -12.64 8.30
C TRP A 101 8.03 -13.94 9.04
N GLU A 102 8.06 -13.89 10.37
CA GLU A 102 7.95 -15.05 11.28
C GLU A 102 6.59 -15.15 11.97
N VAL A 103 5.61 -14.37 11.51
CA VAL A 103 4.23 -14.45 12.03
C VAL A 103 3.42 -15.49 11.28
N ALA A 104 2.33 -15.95 11.89
CA ALA A 104 1.45 -16.94 11.30
C ALA A 104 0.91 -16.50 9.93
N ASP A 105 0.78 -17.45 9.02
CA ASP A 105 0.18 -17.22 7.71
C ASP A 105 -1.28 -16.78 7.82
N ILE A 106 -1.66 -15.83 6.97
CA ILE A 106 -3.06 -15.47 6.78
C ILE A 106 -3.57 -16.21 5.55
N ASN A 107 -4.64 -16.99 5.73
CA ASN A 107 -5.35 -17.65 4.64
C ASN A 107 -6.79 -17.18 4.62
N GLN A 108 -7.23 -16.60 3.51
CA GLN A 108 -8.54 -16.00 3.39
C GLN A 108 -9.13 -16.23 1.99
N GLN A 109 -10.45 -16.20 1.87
CA GLN A 109 -11.15 -16.19 0.59
C GLN A 109 -11.90 -14.87 0.43
N PHE A 110 -11.99 -14.41 -0.81
CA PHE A 110 -12.77 -13.24 -1.16
C PHE A 110 -13.45 -13.42 -2.52
N SER A 111 -14.51 -12.67 -2.75
CA SER A 111 -15.16 -12.58 -4.07
C SER A 111 -14.84 -11.23 -4.68
N LEU A 112 -14.64 -11.19 -6.00
CA LEU A 112 -14.39 -10.00 -6.78
C LEU A 112 -15.43 -9.94 -7.92
N ALA A 113 -16.21 -8.86 -7.96
CA ALA A 113 -17.14 -8.65 -9.06
C ALA A 113 -16.43 -8.05 -10.28
N ALA A 114 -17.03 -8.20 -11.45
CA ALA A 114 -16.58 -7.55 -12.68
C ALA A 114 -16.64 -6.02 -12.51
N GLY A 115 -15.56 -5.32 -12.83
CA GLY A 115 -15.41 -3.89 -12.63
C GLY A 115 -15.17 -3.45 -11.17
N GLU A 116 -15.17 -4.37 -10.22
CA GLU A 116 -14.98 -4.01 -8.80
C GLU A 116 -13.53 -3.62 -8.52
N VAL A 117 -13.37 -2.57 -7.68
CA VAL A 117 -12.09 -2.21 -7.06
C VAL A 117 -12.18 -2.50 -5.56
N LYS A 118 -11.43 -3.49 -5.12
CA LYS A 118 -11.37 -3.95 -3.73
C LYS A 118 -10.07 -3.52 -3.07
N TYR A 119 -10.12 -3.26 -1.77
CA TYR A 119 -8.97 -2.85 -0.97
C TYR A 119 -8.78 -3.81 0.18
N LEU A 120 -7.57 -4.37 0.31
CA LEU A 120 -7.19 -5.29 1.37
C LEU A 120 -5.97 -4.71 2.11
N LYS A 121 -6.16 -4.40 3.37
CA LYS A 121 -5.15 -3.84 4.25
C LYS A 121 -4.47 -4.92 5.05
N LEU A 122 -3.15 -4.97 5.04
CA LEU A 122 -2.38 -5.76 6.01
C LEU A 122 -2.15 -4.92 7.27
N ASP A 123 -2.88 -5.26 8.32
CA ASP A 123 -2.68 -4.72 9.66
C ASP A 123 -1.71 -5.58 10.45
N VAL A 124 -0.78 -4.93 11.16
CA VAL A 124 0.15 -5.58 12.10
C VAL A 124 0.01 -4.88 13.45
N GLN A 125 -0.37 -5.64 14.47
CA GLN A 125 -0.63 -5.13 15.81
C GLN A 125 0.27 -5.82 16.84
N PHE A 126 0.71 -5.09 17.85
CA PHE A 126 1.35 -5.68 19.03
C PHE A 126 0.32 -6.39 19.87
N ARG A 127 0.68 -7.56 20.38
CA ARG A 127 -0.06 -8.29 21.40
C ARG A 127 0.55 -7.99 22.78
N LEU A 128 -0.01 -6.99 23.45
CA LEU A 128 0.47 -6.59 24.79
C LEU A 128 0.08 -7.62 25.86
N ASP A 129 -1.03 -8.34 25.65
CA ASP A 129 -1.58 -9.28 26.63
C ASP A 129 -0.74 -10.55 26.82
N ASP A 130 0.14 -10.85 25.87
CA ASP A 130 1.03 -12.03 25.91
C ASP A 130 2.44 -11.71 26.43
N MET A 131 2.71 -10.48 26.86
CA MET A 131 3.97 -10.08 27.42
C MET A 131 4.03 -10.47 28.92
N GLY A 132 4.35 -11.73 29.20
CA GLY A 132 4.66 -12.18 30.55
C GLY A 132 5.92 -11.52 31.12
N ILE A 133 6.01 -11.40 32.42
CA ILE A 133 7.22 -10.92 33.11
C ILE A 133 8.39 -11.85 32.75
N GLY A 134 9.36 -11.36 32.00
CA GLY A 134 10.56 -12.11 31.56
C GLY A 134 10.53 -12.60 30.09
N ASP A 135 9.42 -12.46 29.36
CA ASP A 135 9.37 -12.77 27.94
C ASP A 135 9.63 -11.49 27.12
N SER A 136 10.81 -11.40 26.52
CA SER A 136 11.21 -10.26 25.67
C SER A 136 10.79 -10.42 24.20
N SER A 137 10.10 -11.48 23.84
CA SER A 137 9.65 -11.71 22.47
C SER A 137 8.38 -10.90 22.18
N ALA A 138 8.49 -9.89 21.33
CA ALA A 138 7.33 -9.15 20.86
C ALA A 138 6.42 -10.11 20.05
N LYS A 139 5.19 -10.28 20.52
CA LYS A 139 4.18 -11.06 19.79
C LYS A 139 3.33 -10.13 18.92
N TYR A 140 3.10 -10.54 17.70
CA TYR A 140 2.32 -9.79 16.73
C TYR A 140 1.06 -10.54 16.32
N SER A 141 -0.01 -9.81 16.12
CA SER A 141 -1.20 -10.28 15.39
C SER A 141 -1.26 -9.59 14.03
N THR A 142 -1.53 -10.36 13.01
CA THR A 142 -1.63 -9.87 11.64
C THR A 142 -3.01 -10.18 11.07
N PHE A 143 -3.58 -9.21 10.35
CA PHE A 143 -4.90 -9.33 9.76
C PHE A 143 -4.88 -8.79 8.34
N LEU A 144 -5.56 -9.44 7.43
CA LEU A 144 -5.85 -8.90 6.12
C LEU A 144 -7.31 -8.43 6.09
N THR A 145 -7.51 -7.13 6.19
CA THR A 145 -8.82 -6.51 6.42
C THR A 145 -9.38 -5.89 5.14
N PRO A 146 -10.59 -6.27 4.70
CA PRO A 146 -11.27 -5.55 3.64
C PRO A 146 -11.62 -4.13 4.08
N MET A 147 -11.27 -3.15 3.27
CA MET A 147 -11.49 -1.73 3.57
C MET A 147 -12.49 -1.10 2.60
N ASN A 148 -13.29 -0.17 3.10
CA ASN A 148 -14.10 0.67 2.21
C ASN A 148 -13.21 1.65 1.43
N ARG A 149 -13.69 2.07 0.26
CA ARG A 149 -12.92 2.93 -0.66
C ARG A 149 -12.42 4.22 -0.02
N ALA A 150 -13.25 4.90 0.76
CA ALA A 150 -12.89 6.21 1.32
C ALA A 150 -11.75 6.10 2.33
N SER A 151 -11.85 5.14 3.27
CA SER A 151 -10.81 4.86 4.26
C SER A 151 -9.52 4.37 3.59
N ALA A 152 -9.62 3.43 2.64
CA ALA A 152 -8.47 2.89 1.94
C ALA A 152 -7.71 3.98 1.17
N ILE A 153 -8.40 4.83 0.41
CA ILE A 153 -7.77 5.95 -0.31
C ILE A 153 -7.08 6.90 0.67
N GLY A 154 -7.71 7.19 1.82
CA GLY A 154 -7.14 8.03 2.88
C GLY A 154 -5.80 7.50 3.40
N GLU A 155 -5.68 6.18 3.57
CA GLU A 155 -4.46 5.53 4.04
C GLU A 155 -3.42 5.36 2.93
N ILE A 156 -3.82 4.87 1.75
CA ILE A 156 -2.92 4.58 0.61
C ILE A 156 -2.21 5.84 0.12
N ARG A 157 -2.86 7.02 0.14
CA ARG A 157 -2.22 8.27 -0.30
C ARG A 157 -0.95 8.63 0.47
N ASN A 158 -0.80 8.10 1.67
CA ASN A 158 0.40 8.29 2.50
C ASN A 158 1.44 7.17 2.29
N THR A 159 1.16 6.21 1.43
CA THR A 159 2.07 5.13 1.07
C THR A 159 2.70 5.39 -0.30
N SER A 160 3.67 4.59 -0.70
CA SER A 160 4.23 4.64 -2.05
C SER A 160 3.93 3.36 -2.83
N GLN A 161 3.74 3.49 -4.14
CA GLN A 161 3.58 2.31 -4.99
C GLN A 161 4.89 1.52 -5.04
N ARG A 162 4.77 0.20 -4.92
CA ARG A 162 5.91 -0.69 -5.13
C ARG A 162 6.25 -0.71 -6.63
N SER A 163 7.51 -0.50 -6.95
CA SER A 163 8.06 -0.75 -8.29
C SER A 163 8.34 -2.26 -8.43
N PHE A 164 7.93 -2.86 -9.52
CA PHE A 164 8.22 -4.26 -9.87
C PHE A 164 9.47 -4.33 -10.74
#